data_bfdb38132eabc25c43a7f4601acf41f2
#
_entry.id   bfdb38132eabc25c43a7f4601acf41f2
#
_cell.length_a   1.000
_cell.length_b   1.000
_cell.length_c   1.000
_cell.angle_alpha   90.00
_cell.angle_beta   90.00
_cell.angle_gamma   90.00
#
_symmetry.space_group_name_H-M   'P 1'
#
loop_
_entity.id
_entity.type
_entity.pdbx_description
1 polymer ?
#
loop_
_entity_poly.entity_id
_entity_poly.type
_entity_poly.pdbx_seq_one_letter_code
_entity_poly.pdbx_strand_id
1 'polypeptide(L)'
;MDPADERGFREFVAARSPALMRLGYLITGGDQYAAEDLVQGALAKLASRWRRVQAPEAYVRQIMYRQHISWWRTAARRGEVVQAAPPELPGEDRTHQSELRMVLRSALARLTPRQRTMLVLRYFEDLPDHQVARELGCSVGTVRSTTHRSLARLREIAPELAEELEAVR
;
A
#
# COMPACT_ATOMS: atom_id res chain seq x y z
N MET A 1 15.78 -17.04 18.05
CA MET A 1 16.57 -16.73 16.84
C MET A 1 18.03 -16.78 17.25
N ASP A 2 18.90 -17.42 16.50
CA ASP A 2 20.30 -17.38 16.86
C ASP A 2 20.94 -16.01 16.52
N PRO A 3 22.13 -15.68 17.03
CA PRO A 3 22.73 -14.36 16.85
C PRO A 3 22.99 -13.98 15.38
N ALA A 4 23.22 -14.95 14.50
CA ALA A 4 23.44 -14.69 13.07
C ALA A 4 22.12 -14.33 12.37
N ASP A 5 21.05 -15.06 12.66
CA ASP A 5 19.71 -14.77 12.15
C ASP A 5 19.19 -13.43 12.65
N GLU A 6 19.43 -13.12 13.92
CA GLU A 6 19.02 -11.84 14.51
C GLU A 6 19.70 -10.66 13.83
N ARG A 7 20.98 -10.79 13.51
CA ARG A 7 21.72 -9.78 12.77
C ARG A 7 21.18 -9.61 11.35
N GLY A 8 21.00 -10.70 10.61
CA GLY A 8 20.46 -10.66 9.25
C GLY A 8 19.04 -10.07 9.21
N PHE A 9 18.20 -10.42 10.18
CA PHE A 9 16.86 -9.82 10.30
C PHE A 9 16.93 -8.31 10.59
N ARG A 10 17.77 -7.86 11.51
CA ARG A 10 17.96 -6.43 11.80
C ARG A 10 18.46 -5.64 10.59
N GLU A 11 19.43 -6.20 9.85
CA GLU A 11 19.93 -5.60 8.61
C GLU A 11 18.83 -5.48 7.56
N PHE A 12 18.03 -6.52 7.39
CA PHE A 12 16.86 -6.48 6.50
C PHE A 12 15.87 -5.40 6.91
N VAL A 13 15.49 -5.34 8.19
CA VAL A 13 14.57 -4.32 8.71
C VAL A 13 15.13 -2.92 8.47
N ALA A 14 16.39 -2.66 8.81
CA ALA A 14 17.00 -1.35 8.60
C ALA A 14 17.02 -0.93 7.13
N ALA A 15 17.32 -1.86 6.22
CA ALA A 15 17.41 -1.59 4.79
C ALA A 15 16.03 -1.41 4.13
N ARG A 16 15.00 -2.12 4.58
CA ARG A 16 13.70 -2.19 3.88
C ARG A 16 12.58 -1.38 4.52
N SER A 17 12.69 -1.03 5.81
CA SER A 17 11.63 -0.27 6.51
C SER A 17 11.19 1.00 5.78
N PRO A 18 12.09 1.85 5.22
CA PRO A 18 11.64 3.05 4.52
C PRO A 18 10.74 2.75 3.30
N ALA A 19 11.05 1.69 2.53
CA ALA A 19 10.25 1.29 1.38
C ALA A 19 8.91 0.66 1.79
N LEU A 20 8.93 -0.18 2.83
CA LEU A 20 7.73 -0.80 3.39
C LEU A 20 6.79 0.24 4.00
N MET A 21 7.33 1.24 4.69
CA MET A 21 6.55 2.34 5.24
C MET A 21 5.89 3.19 4.14
N ARG A 22 6.62 3.51 3.05
CA ARG A 22 6.02 4.21 1.90
C ARG A 22 4.86 3.41 1.31
N LEU A 23 5.05 2.10 1.11
CA LEU A 23 3.98 1.22 0.62
C LEU A 23 2.79 1.19 1.58
N GLY A 24 3.03 0.97 2.87
CA GLY A 24 2.00 0.99 3.91
C GLY A 24 1.19 2.27 3.91
N TYR A 25 1.89 3.40 3.83
CA TYR A 25 1.29 4.72 3.78
C TYR A 25 0.38 4.92 2.55
N LEU A 26 0.80 4.46 1.38
CA LEU A 26 0.00 4.55 0.16
C LEU A 26 -1.26 3.68 0.23
N ILE A 27 -1.14 2.43 0.65
CA ILE A 27 -2.30 1.51 0.70
C ILE A 27 -3.29 1.86 1.81
N THR A 28 -2.84 2.49 2.90
CA THR A 28 -3.72 2.97 3.98
C THR A 28 -4.34 4.34 3.70
N GLY A 29 -3.96 4.99 2.59
CA GLY A 29 -4.50 6.30 2.21
C GLY A 29 -3.89 7.46 2.99
N GLY A 30 -2.66 7.30 3.45
CA GLY A 30 -1.92 8.33 4.19
C GLY A 30 -2.12 8.28 5.71
N ASP A 31 -2.78 7.24 6.23
CA ASP A 31 -2.88 6.99 7.66
C ASP A 31 -1.57 6.41 8.18
N GLN A 32 -0.78 7.23 8.88
CA GLN A 32 0.54 6.86 9.37
C GLN A 32 0.46 5.76 10.42
N TYR A 33 -0.48 5.84 11.36
CA TYR A 33 -0.62 4.83 12.42
C TYR A 33 -1.04 3.48 11.85
N ALA A 34 -1.99 3.46 10.93
CA ALA A 34 -2.37 2.24 10.23
C ALA A 34 -1.22 1.67 9.39
N ALA A 35 -0.41 2.52 8.77
CA ALA A 35 0.79 2.09 8.03
C ALA A 35 1.85 1.47 8.95
N GLU A 36 2.12 2.10 10.09
CA GLU A 36 3.06 1.57 11.09
C GLU A 36 2.59 0.21 11.63
N ASP A 37 1.34 0.09 12.03
CA ASP A 37 0.75 -1.17 12.51
C ASP A 37 0.85 -2.28 11.45
N LEU A 38 0.58 -1.92 10.19
CA LEU A 38 0.65 -2.84 9.06
C LEU A 38 2.05 -3.36 8.84
N VAL A 39 3.05 -2.48 8.84
CA VAL A 39 4.47 -2.85 8.66
C VAL A 39 4.97 -3.65 9.85
N GLN A 40 4.71 -3.21 11.07
CA GLN A 40 5.14 -3.90 12.28
C GLN A 40 4.53 -5.30 12.37
N GLY A 41 3.23 -5.44 12.09
CA GLY A 41 2.56 -6.73 12.05
C GLY A 41 3.12 -7.69 11.01
N ALA A 42 3.49 -7.18 9.83
CA ALA A 42 4.13 -7.97 8.78
C ALA A 42 5.55 -8.39 9.15
N LEU A 43 6.36 -7.47 9.71
CA LEU A 43 7.72 -7.77 10.17
C LEU A 43 7.74 -8.76 11.35
N ALA A 44 6.79 -8.68 12.28
CA ALA A 44 6.67 -9.64 13.37
C ALA A 44 6.39 -11.06 12.84
N LYS A 45 5.53 -11.20 11.83
CA LYS A 45 5.29 -12.49 11.17
C LYS A 45 6.52 -13.00 10.41
N LEU A 46 7.28 -12.11 9.77
CA LEU A 46 8.54 -12.49 9.14
C LEU A 46 9.55 -12.96 10.19
N ALA A 47 9.72 -12.25 11.32
CA ALA A 47 10.63 -12.62 12.38
C ALA A 47 10.40 -14.05 12.89
N SER A 48 9.13 -14.44 13.06
CA SER A 48 8.76 -15.79 13.50
C SER A 48 9.09 -16.89 12.48
N ARG A 49 9.38 -16.52 11.22
CA ARG A 49 9.61 -17.43 10.09
C ARG A 49 10.90 -17.13 9.33
N TRP A 50 11.75 -16.29 9.87
CA TRP A 50 12.95 -15.76 9.21
C TRP A 50 13.75 -16.82 8.46
N ARG A 51 14.10 -17.92 9.13
CA ARG A 51 14.87 -19.02 8.55
C ARG A 51 14.19 -19.76 7.40
N ARG A 52 12.87 -19.70 7.33
CA ARG A 52 12.06 -20.48 6.37
C ARG A 52 11.69 -19.66 5.13
N VAL A 53 11.90 -18.34 5.17
CA VAL A 53 11.47 -17.44 4.11
C VAL A 53 12.66 -17.15 3.20
N GLN A 54 12.58 -17.61 1.95
CA GLN A 54 13.63 -17.39 0.94
C GLN A 54 13.61 -15.97 0.36
N ALA A 55 12.45 -15.34 0.27
CA ALA A 55 12.25 -13.99 -0.27
C ALA A 55 11.58 -13.09 0.78
N PRO A 56 12.32 -12.56 1.77
CA PRO A 56 11.76 -11.83 2.90
C PRO A 56 10.93 -10.61 2.51
N GLU A 57 11.39 -9.83 1.52
CA GLU A 57 10.68 -8.64 1.06
C GLU A 57 9.34 -8.96 0.41
N ALA A 58 9.30 -9.92 -0.50
CA ALA A 58 8.07 -10.37 -1.14
C ALA A 58 7.07 -10.93 -0.11
N TYR A 59 7.57 -11.67 0.87
CA TYR A 59 6.78 -12.23 1.95
C TYR A 59 6.13 -11.14 2.82
N VAL A 60 6.89 -10.12 3.23
CA VAL A 60 6.37 -8.99 4.02
C VAL A 60 5.31 -8.22 3.23
N ARG A 61 5.59 -7.89 1.97
CA ARG A 61 4.65 -7.18 1.10
C ARG A 61 3.33 -7.95 0.95
N GLN A 62 3.40 -9.25 0.73
CA GLN A 62 2.21 -10.12 0.64
C GLN A 62 1.40 -10.11 1.95
N ILE A 63 2.05 -10.16 3.09
CA ILE A 63 1.37 -10.06 4.40
C ILE A 63 0.66 -8.71 4.53
N MET A 64 1.34 -7.62 4.17
CA MET A 64 0.77 -6.27 4.22
C MET A 64 -0.50 -6.18 3.37
N TYR A 65 -0.49 -6.67 2.14
CA TYR A 65 -1.67 -6.67 1.26
C TYR A 65 -2.83 -7.45 1.86
N ARG A 66 -2.57 -8.68 2.28
CA ARG A 66 -3.60 -9.56 2.87
C ARG A 66 -4.18 -9.02 4.16
N GLN A 67 -3.34 -8.48 5.02
CA GLN A 67 -3.76 -7.92 6.30
C GLN A 67 -4.61 -6.66 6.09
N HIS A 68 -4.20 -5.77 5.19
CA HIS A 68 -4.95 -4.56 4.86
C HIS A 68 -6.33 -4.90 4.30
N ILE A 69 -6.43 -5.86 3.38
CA ILE A 69 -7.70 -6.31 2.82
C ILE A 69 -8.57 -6.99 3.88
N SER A 70 -7.98 -7.77 4.77
CA SER A 70 -8.70 -8.40 5.88
C SER A 70 -9.31 -7.36 6.81
N TRP A 71 -8.57 -6.32 7.16
CA TRP A 71 -9.07 -5.21 7.98
C TRP A 71 -10.25 -4.52 7.30
N TRP A 72 -10.10 -4.20 6.03
CA TRP A 72 -11.16 -3.56 5.28
C TRP A 72 -12.43 -4.41 5.19
N ARG A 73 -12.30 -5.72 4.93
CA ARG A 73 -13.46 -6.64 4.91
C ARG A 73 -14.16 -6.69 6.26
N THR A 74 -13.40 -6.67 7.35
CA THR A 74 -13.94 -6.69 8.71
C THR A 74 -14.63 -5.38 9.05
N ALA A 75 -14.04 -4.24 8.75
CA ALA A 75 -14.63 -2.91 8.94
C ALA A 75 -15.92 -2.74 8.14
N ALA A 76 -15.91 -3.17 6.86
CA ALA A 76 -17.09 -3.12 6.00
C ALA A 76 -18.27 -3.98 6.54
N ARG A 77 -17.96 -5.16 7.13
CA ARG A 77 -18.99 -6.01 7.76
C ARG A 77 -19.58 -5.39 9.02
N ARG A 78 -18.81 -4.55 9.75
CA ARG A 78 -19.26 -3.85 10.95
C ARG A 78 -20.01 -2.55 10.64
N GLY A 79 -20.12 -2.17 9.36
CA GLY A 79 -20.71 -0.89 8.95
C GLY A 79 -19.87 0.32 9.35
N GLU A 80 -18.62 0.11 9.72
CA GLU A 80 -17.66 1.17 9.99
C GLU A 80 -17.28 1.84 8.68
N VAL A 81 -17.64 3.11 8.53
CA VAL A 81 -17.14 3.93 7.42
C VAL A 81 -15.69 4.25 7.73
N VAL A 82 -14.76 3.51 7.12
CA VAL A 82 -13.34 3.84 7.19
C VAL A 82 -13.13 5.05 6.27
N GLN A 83 -13.49 6.22 6.75
CA GLN A 83 -13.00 7.48 6.22
C GLN A 83 -11.60 7.67 6.78
N ALA A 84 -10.60 7.52 5.95
CA ALA A 84 -9.30 8.07 6.25
C ALA A 84 -9.47 9.59 6.35
N ALA A 85 -9.43 10.14 7.56
CA ALA A 85 -9.30 11.57 7.72
C ALA A 85 -8.03 12.00 6.98
N PRO A 86 -8.06 13.09 6.19
CA PRO A 86 -6.85 13.60 5.58
C PRO A 86 -5.86 13.92 6.70
N PRO A 87 -4.68 13.28 6.72
CA PRO A 87 -3.72 13.54 7.77
C PRO A 87 -3.23 14.98 7.68
N GLU A 88 -3.27 15.69 8.81
CA GLU A 88 -2.59 16.96 8.95
C GLU A 88 -1.09 16.74 8.79
N LEU A 89 -0.49 17.39 7.80
CA LEU A 89 0.95 17.35 7.59
C LEU A 89 1.63 18.33 8.54
N PRO A 90 2.70 17.89 9.24
CA PRO A 90 3.71 18.83 9.74
C PRO A 90 4.30 19.56 8.52
N GLY A 91 4.45 20.90 8.62
CA GLY A 91 4.92 21.74 7.53
C GLY A 91 6.29 21.28 7.01
N GLU A 92 6.31 20.72 5.82
CA GLU A 92 7.52 20.49 5.04
C GLU A 92 7.59 21.51 3.92
N ASP A 93 8.82 21.91 3.58
CA ASP A 93 9.13 22.86 2.51
C ASP A 93 8.28 22.62 1.26
N ARG A 94 7.56 23.65 0.84
CA ARG A 94 6.68 23.66 -0.32
C ARG A 94 7.49 23.64 -1.63
N THR A 95 8.05 22.49 -1.96
CA THR A 95 8.56 22.22 -3.30
C THR A 95 7.44 21.64 -4.16
N HIS A 96 7.48 21.85 -5.47
CA HIS A 96 6.49 21.28 -6.42
C HIS A 96 6.32 19.76 -6.23
N GLN A 97 7.39 19.07 -5.86
CA GLN A 97 7.37 17.63 -5.53
C GLN A 97 6.59 17.31 -4.25
N SER A 98 6.58 18.19 -3.25
CA SER A 98 5.81 18.01 -2.03
C SER A 98 4.32 18.29 -2.26
N GLU A 99 3.99 19.27 -3.11
CA GLU A 99 2.61 19.54 -3.50
C GLU A 99 1.99 18.36 -4.26
N LEU A 100 2.71 17.79 -5.23
CA LEU A 100 2.27 16.62 -5.98
C LEU A 100 2.04 15.40 -5.09
N ARG A 101 2.92 15.17 -4.11
CA ARG A 101 2.76 14.11 -3.10
C ARG A 101 1.52 14.32 -2.23
N MET A 102 1.23 15.56 -1.86
CA MET A 102 0.03 15.90 -1.08
C MET A 102 -1.24 15.65 -1.90
N VAL A 103 -1.25 16.06 -3.16
CA VAL A 103 -2.37 15.83 -4.09
C VAL A 103 -2.59 14.33 -4.28
N LEU A 104 -1.53 13.56 -4.54
CA LEU A 104 -1.60 12.10 -4.67
C LEU A 104 -2.21 11.45 -3.43
N ARG A 105 -1.75 11.84 -2.25
CA ARG A 105 -2.22 11.30 -0.99
C ARG A 105 -3.68 11.62 -0.75
N SER A 106 -4.08 12.87 -0.94
CA SER A 106 -5.47 13.31 -0.80
C SER A 106 -6.38 12.57 -1.78
N ALA A 107 -5.93 12.38 -3.02
CA ALA A 107 -6.66 11.64 -4.04
C ALA A 107 -6.81 10.16 -3.69
N LEU A 108 -5.73 9.51 -3.25
CA LEU A 108 -5.76 8.11 -2.82
C LEU A 108 -6.67 7.89 -1.60
N ALA A 109 -6.68 8.83 -0.65
CA ALA A 109 -7.55 8.76 0.53
C ALA A 109 -9.05 8.79 0.16
N ARG A 110 -9.41 9.41 -0.98
CA ARG A 110 -10.79 9.48 -1.49
C ARG A 110 -11.24 8.26 -2.30
N LEU A 111 -10.33 7.34 -2.58
CA LEU A 111 -10.66 6.05 -3.17
C LEU A 111 -11.09 5.06 -2.09
N THR A 112 -11.90 4.05 -2.46
CA THR A 112 -12.12 2.93 -1.56
C THR A 112 -10.81 2.20 -1.30
N PRO A 113 -10.64 1.53 -0.13
CA PRO A 113 -9.41 0.77 0.15
C PRO A 113 -9.06 -0.24 -0.94
N ARG A 114 -10.05 -0.89 -1.54
CA ARG A 114 -9.85 -1.84 -2.63
C ARG A 114 -9.34 -1.15 -3.91
N GLN A 115 -9.95 -0.04 -4.29
CA GLN A 115 -9.53 0.74 -5.46
C GLN A 115 -8.11 1.24 -5.29
N ARG A 116 -7.81 1.84 -4.13
CA ARG A 116 -6.50 2.37 -3.79
C ARG A 116 -5.43 1.29 -3.81
N THR A 117 -5.68 0.15 -3.16
CA THR A 117 -4.72 -0.96 -3.14
C THR A 117 -4.45 -1.47 -4.54
N MET A 118 -5.46 -1.64 -5.40
CA MET A 118 -5.26 -2.07 -6.79
C MET A 118 -4.39 -1.09 -7.59
N LEU A 119 -4.63 0.22 -7.46
CA LEU A 119 -3.80 1.21 -8.14
C LEU A 119 -2.36 1.19 -7.64
N VAL A 120 -2.16 1.13 -6.33
CA VAL A 120 -0.82 1.06 -5.74
C VAL A 120 -0.07 -0.17 -6.23
N LEU A 121 -0.69 -1.35 -6.23
CA LEU A 121 -0.06 -2.57 -6.71
C LEU A 121 0.26 -2.52 -8.21
N ARG A 122 -0.61 -1.92 -9.02
CA ARG A 122 -0.40 -1.82 -10.47
C ARG A 122 0.64 -0.80 -10.88
N TYR A 123 0.62 0.38 -10.28
CA TYR A 123 1.40 1.54 -10.76
C TYR A 123 2.59 1.88 -9.87
N PHE A 124 2.52 1.59 -8.59
CA PHE A 124 3.61 1.87 -7.66
C PHE A 124 4.52 0.66 -7.45
N GLU A 125 3.94 -0.54 -7.37
CA GLU A 125 4.67 -1.80 -7.25
C GLU A 125 4.93 -2.47 -8.61
N ASP A 126 4.38 -1.92 -9.69
CA ASP A 126 4.52 -2.42 -11.07
C ASP A 126 4.17 -3.91 -11.25
N LEU A 127 3.16 -4.37 -10.51
CA LEU A 127 2.73 -5.76 -10.59
C LEU A 127 1.78 -5.98 -11.79
N PRO A 128 1.96 -7.03 -12.58
CA PRO A 128 1.03 -7.38 -13.65
C PRO A 128 -0.35 -7.81 -13.10
N ASP A 129 -1.41 -7.64 -13.89
CA ASP A 129 -2.79 -7.91 -13.49
C ASP A 129 -3.00 -9.30 -12.86
N HIS A 130 -2.36 -10.33 -13.39
CA HIS A 130 -2.49 -11.70 -12.88
C HIS A 130 -1.85 -11.87 -11.50
N GLN A 131 -0.79 -11.13 -11.22
CA GLN A 131 -0.15 -11.14 -9.91
C GLN A 131 -0.98 -10.36 -8.88
N VAL A 132 -1.51 -9.19 -9.25
CA VAL A 132 -2.45 -8.45 -8.41
C VAL A 132 -3.68 -9.30 -8.09
N ALA A 133 -4.24 -9.97 -9.08
CA ALA A 133 -5.38 -10.88 -8.90
C ALA A 133 -5.10 -11.97 -7.87
N ARG A 134 -3.92 -12.60 -7.96
CA ARG A 134 -3.47 -13.62 -7.03
C ARG A 134 -3.30 -13.09 -5.60
N GLU A 135 -2.63 -11.94 -5.46
CA GLU A 135 -2.39 -11.33 -4.13
C GLU A 135 -3.69 -10.89 -3.45
N LEU A 136 -4.64 -10.39 -4.22
CA LEU A 136 -5.91 -9.89 -3.71
C LEU A 136 -7.04 -10.94 -3.68
N GLY A 137 -6.78 -12.15 -4.18
CA GLY A 137 -7.76 -13.24 -4.22
C GLY A 137 -8.98 -12.91 -5.08
N CYS A 138 -8.77 -12.33 -6.26
CA CYS A 138 -9.84 -11.99 -7.20
C CYS A 138 -9.46 -12.38 -8.64
N SER A 139 -10.38 -12.21 -9.60
CA SER A 139 -10.09 -12.48 -11.01
C SER A 139 -9.31 -11.34 -11.68
N VAL A 140 -8.59 -11.66 -12.75
CA VAL A 140 -7.91 -10.67 -13.60
C VAL A 140 -8.92 -9.67 -14.17
N GLY A 141 -10.11 -10.12 -14.55
CA GLY A 141 -11.18 -9.24 -14.99
C GLY A 141 -11.60 -8.23 -13.92
N THR A 142 -11.65 -8.66 -12.65
CA THR A 142 -11.92 -7.77 -11.52
C THR A 142 -10.81 -6.72 -11.33
N VAL A 143 -9.53 -7.11 -11.48
CA VAL A 143 -8.42 -6.17 -11.41
C VAL A 143 -8.56 -5.10 -12.49
N ARG A 144 -8.76 -5.51 -13.75
CA ARG A 144 -8.90 -4.59 -14.89
C ARG A 144 -10.07 -3.62 -14.72
N SER A 145 -11.26 -4.15 -14.40
CA SER A 145 -12.46 -3.31 -14.23
C SER A 145 -12.36 -2.36 -13.05
N THR A 146 -11.76 -2.80 -11.93
CA THR A 146 -11.56 -1.95 -10.76
C THR A 146 -10.50 -0.89 -11.02
N THR A 147 -9.38 -1.25 -11.66
CA THR A 147 -8.33 -0.29 -12.05
C THR A 147 -8.90 0.78 -12.98
N HIS A 148 -9.66 0.38 -13.99
CA HIS A 148 -10.31 1.33 -14.92
C HIS A 148 -11.24 2.33 -14.18
N ARG A 149 -12.11 1.83 -13.30
CA ARG A 149 -13.00 2.68 -12.49
C ARG A 149 -12.23 3.57 -11.53
N SER A 150 -11.14 3.08 -10.98
CA SER A 150 -10.29 3.85 -10.06
C SER A 150 -9.57 4.99 -10.76
N LEU A 151 -9.08 4.76 -11.99
CA LEU A 151 -8.49 5.81 -12.82
C LEU A 151 -9.53 6.84 -13.23
N ALA A 152 -10.74 6.42 -13.62
CA ALA A 152 -11.84 7.34 -13.90
C ALA A 152 -12.15 8.22 -12.69
N ARG A 153 -12.16 7.63 -11.49
CA ARG A 153 -12.37 8.38 -10.26
C ARG A 153 -11.22 9.35 -9.95
N LEU A 154 -9.97 8.95 -10.22
CA LEU A 154 -8.82 9.84 -10.07
C LEU A 154 -8.88 11.04 -11.03
N ARG A 155 -9.32 10.85 -12.27
CA ARG A 155 -9.52 11.97 -13.23
C ARG A 155 -10.51 13.00 -12.71
N GLU A 156 -11.54 12.57 -11.98
CA GLU A 156 -12.50 13.49 -11.37
C GLU A 156 -11.92 14.23 -10.16
N ILE A 157 -11.09 13.56 -9.37
CA ILE A 157 -10.55 14.08 -8.10
C ILE A 157 -9.29 14.91 -8.31
N ALA A 158 -8.40 14.44 -9.17
CA ALA A 158 -7.07 15.01 -9.43
C ALA A 158 -6.66 14.68 -10.88
N PRO A 159 -7.10 15.47 -11.86
CA PRO A 159 -6.85 15.21 -13.29
C PRO A 159 -5.37 15.08 -13.62
N GLU A 160 -4.51 15.91 -13.01
CA GLU A 160 -3.06 15.94 -13.20
C GLU A 160 -2.39 14.62 -12.83
N LEU A 161 -2.86 13.92 -11.80
CA LEU A 161 -2.33 12.61 -11.39
C LEU A 161 -2.76 11.48 -12.33
N ALA A 162 -3.96 11.57 -12.87
CA ALA A 162 -4.46 10.56 -13.79
C ALA A 162 -3.67 10.57 -15.10
N GLU A 163 -3.32 11.76 -15.60
CA GLU A 163 -2.49 11.93 -16.80
C GLU A 163 -1.08 11.36 -16.60
N GLU A 164 -0.45 11.63 -15.44
CA GLU A 164 0.87 11.08 -15.11
C GLU A 164 0.87 9.55 -15.02
N LEU A 165 -0.14 8.95 -14.38
CA LEU A 165 -0.25 7.48 -14.27
C LEU A 165 -0.48 6.80 -15.63
N GLU A 166 -1.12 7.49 -16.58
CA GLU A 166 -1.31 6.97 -17.94
C GLU A 166 -0.05 7.11 -18.80
N ALA A 167 0.75 8.15 -18.59
CA ALA A 167 2.00 8.38 -19.30
C ALA A 167 3.10 7.35 -18.95
N VAL A 168 3.01 6.69 -17.81
CA VAL A 168 3.95 5.64 -17.34
C VAL A 168 3.66 4.27 -17.99
N ARG A 169 2.65 4.16 -18.82
CA ARG A 169 2.23 2.94 -19.51
C ARG A 169 2.91 2.80 -20.86
#